data_06b093fb5a4f276f10aa0d6fdf681726
#
_entry.id   06b093fb5a4f276f10aa0d6fdf681726
#
_cell.length_a   1.000
_cell.length_b   1.000
_cell.length_c   1.000
_cell.angle_alpha   90.00
_cell.angle_beta   90.00
_cell.angle_gamma   90.00
#
_symmetry.space_group_name_H-M   'P 1'
#
loop_
_entity.id
_entity.type
_entity.pdbx_description
1 polymer ?
#
loop_
_entity_poly.entity_id
_entity_poly.type
_entity_poly.pdbx_seq_one_letter_code
_entity_poly.pdbx_strand_id
1 'polypeptide(L)' 'MKKDLLFYSNYCSYSKEIINQISKTPINDNIMYICVDDENIQLPPFVTAVPTIYLVNDK' A
#
# COMPACT_ATOMS: atom_id res chain seq x y z
N MET A 1 -4.79 -16.06 6.06
CA MET A 1 -3.74 -15.20 6.60
C MET A 1 -3.96 -13.77 6.16
N LYS A 2 -3.67 -12.84 7.05
CA LYS A 2 -3.89 -11.44 6.76
C LYS A 2 -2.67 -10.85 6.08
N LYS A 3 -2.93 -9.92 5.19
CA LYS A 3 -1.86 -9.20 4.50
C LYS A 3 -1.83 -7.77 4.96
N ASP A 4 -0.64 -7.20 4.97
CA ASP A 4 -0.50 -5.77 5.21
C ASP A 4 -1.01 -5.02 3.99
N LEU A 5 -1.42 -3.77 4.22
CA LEU A 5 -1.98 -2.95 3.15
C LEU A 5 -1.00 -1.83 2.80
N LEU A 6 -0.82 -1.62 1.50
CA LEU A 6 -0.03 -0.50 1.02
C LEU A 6 -0.92 0.37 0.14
N PHE A 7 -1.19 1.57 0.61
CA PHE A 7 -1.96 2.54 -0.17
C PHE A 7 -0.99 3.38 -0.99
N TYR A 8 -1.23 3.44 -2.28
CA TYR A 8 -0.31 4.10 -3.20
C TYR A 8 -1.09 4.88 -4.26
N SER A 9 -0.37 5.75 -4.96
CA SER A 9 -0.92 6.50 -6.07
C SER A 9 -0.03 6.34 -7.29
N ASN A 10 -0.64 6.17 -8.45
CA ASN A 10 0.10 6.09 -9.70
C ASN A 10 0.74 7.43 -10.06
N TYR A 11 0.28 8.51 -9.44
CA TYR A 11 0.81 9.85 -9.69
C TYR A 11 1.87 10.26 -8.70
N CYS A 12 2.21 9.37 -7.76
CA CYS A 12 3.21 9.66 -6.75
C CYS A 12 4.47 8.86 -7.03
N SER A 13 5.58 9.57 -7.30
CA SER A 13 6.82 8.88 -7.62
C SER A 13 7.36 8.11 -6.41
N TYR A 14 7.12 8.60 -5.20
CA TYR A 14 7.54 7.88 -4.00
C TYR A 14 6.79 6.56 -3.86
N SER A 15 5.51 6.55 -4.21
CA SER A 15 4.74 5.31 -4.17
C SER A 15 5.31 4.28 -5.13
N LYS A 16 5.64 4.71 -6.33
CA LYS A 16 6.21 3.81 -7.33
C LYS A 16 7.56 3.27 -6.87
N GLU A 17 8.35 4.12 -6.27
CA GLU A 17 9.67 3.72 -5.81
C GLU A 17 9.59 2.68 -4.70
N ILE A 18 8.70 2.89 -3.74
CA ILE A 18 8.59 1.95 -2.63
C ILE A 18 8.03 0.62 -3.09
N ILE A 19 7.09 0.64 -4.03
CA ILE A 19 6.54 -0.59 -4.58
C ILE A 19 7.63 -1.36 -5.31
N ASN A 20 8.46 -0.65 -6.06
CA ASN A 20 9.55 -1.29 -6.78
C ASN A 20 10.53 -1.96 -5.81
N GLN A 21 10.82 -1.31 -4.70
CA GLN A 21 11.71 -1.88 -3.71
C GLN A 21 11.09 -3.09 -3.02
N ILE A 22 9.83 -2.99 -2.66
CA ILE A 22 9.14 -4.09 -1.98
C ILE A 22 9.01 -5.30 -2.89
N SER A 23 8.76 -5.07 -4.18
CA SER A 23 8.57 -6.18 -5.11
C SER A 23 9.83 -7.03 -5.27
N LYS A 24 10.97 -6.51 -4.85
CA LYS A 24 12.21 -7.25 -4.92
C LYS A 24 12.47 -8.08 -3.67
N THR A 25 11.57 -8.06 -2.71
CA THR A 25 11.72 -8.77 -1.45
C THR A 25 10.60 -9.77 -1.28
N PRO A 26 10.81 -10.81 -0.45
CA PRO A 26 9.72 -11.76 -0.16
C PRO A 26 8.52 -11.13 0.55
N ILE A 27 8.69 -9.96 1.14
CA ILE A 27 7.59 -9.27 1.81
C ILE A 27 6.45 -8.97 0.84
N ASN A 28 6.77 -8.83 -0.44
CA ASN A 28 5.79 -8.54 -1.47
C ASN A 28 4.61 -9.52 -1.45
N ASP A 29 4.86 -10.78 -1.08
CA ASP A 29 3.81 -11.77 -1.06
C ASP A 29 2.80 -11.53 0.07
N ASN A 30 3.17 -10.72 1.05
CA ASN A 30 2.33 -10.46 2.21
C ASN A 30 1.75 -9.06 2.20
N ILE A 31 1.81 -8.37 1.07
CA ILE A 31 1.30 -7.00 0.97
C ILE A 31 0.24 -6.94 -0.10
N MET A 32 -0.89 -6.32 0.25
CA MET A 32 -1.93 -6.04 -0.70
C MET A 32 -1.82 -4.58 -1.12
N TYR A 33 -1.68 -4.36 -2.42
CA TYR A 33 -1.53 -3.00 -2.96
C TYR A 33 -2.91 -2.41 -3.25
N ILE A 34 -3.15 -1.21 -2.73
CA ILE A 34 -4.43 -0.52 -2.92
C ILE A 34 -4.16 0.82 -3.56
N CYS A 35 -4.69 1.03 -4.76
CA CYS A 35 -4.51 2.27 -5.49
C CYS A 35 -5.53 3.30 -5.01
N VAL A 36 -5.05 4.41 -4.47
CA VAL A 36 -5.96 5.43 -3.95
C VAL A 36 -6.56 6.28 -5.06
N ASP A 37 -6.10 6.11 -6.29
CA ASP A 37 -6.66 6.82 -7.42
C ASP A 37 -7.96 6.21 -7.92
N ASP A 38 -8.31 5.03 -7.43
CA ASP A 38 -9.54 4.36 -7.81
C ASP A 38 -10.72 5.01 -7.10
N GLU A 39 -11.66 5.53 -7.87
CA GLU A 39 -12.82 6.22 -7.31
C GLU A 39 -13.76 5.29 -6.57
N ASN A 40 -13.66 4.00 -6.83
CA ASN A 40 -14.52 3.02 -6.18
C ASN A 40 -14.01 2.61 -4.81
N ILE A 41 -12.84 3.08 -4.43
CA ILE A 41 -12.23 2.70 -3.15
C ILE A 41 -12.52 3.78 -2.12
N GLN A 42 -13.02 3.34 -0.97
CA GLN A 42 -13.20 4.22 0.17
C GLN A 42 -11.99 4.10 1.06
N LEU A 43 -11.29 5.21 1.23
CA LEU A 43 -10.07 5.23 2.02
C LEU A 43 -10.39 5.37 3.49
N PRO A 44 -9.68 4.64 4.35
CA PRO A 44 -9.79 4.88 5.80
C PRO A 44 -9.36 6.31 6.13
N PRO A 45 -9.91 6.88 7.20
CA PRO A 45 -9.56 8.26 7.56
C PRO A 45 -8.11 8.45 7.94
N PHE A 46 -7.40 7.38 8.28
CA PHE A 46 -5.98 7.53 8.62
C PHE A 46 -5.09 7.65 7.39
N VAL A 47 -5.64 7.42 6.19
CA VAL A 47 -4.85 7.54 4.97
C VAL A 47 -4.95 8.98 4.48
N THR A 48 -4.02 9.81 4.90
CA THR A 48 -3.99 11.22 4.53
C THR A 48 -2.91 11.55 3.53
N ALA A 49 -2.04 10.60 3.25
CA ALA A 49 -0.96 10.80 2.29
C ALA A 49 -0.53 9.45 1.76
N VAL A 50 0.19 9.45 0.65
CA VAL A 50 0.73 8.21 0.09
C VAL A 50 2.23 8.39 -0.10
N PRO A 51 2.99 7.32 -0.05
CA PRO A 51 2.55 5.96 0.28
C PRO A 51 2.26 5.79 1.77
N THR A 52 1.27 4.97 2.09
CA THR A 52 0.93 4.65 3.47
C THR A 52 0.89 3.13 3.61
N ILE A 53 1.58 2.61 4.61
CA ILE A 53 1.58 1.18 4.89
C ILE A 53 0.81 0.96 6.19
N TYR A 54 -0.21 0.12 6.11
CA TYR A 54 -1.00 -0.25 7.27
C TYR A 54 -0.68 -1.68 7.64
N LEU A 55 -0.09 -1.86 8.81
CA LEU A 55 0.30 -3.18 9.27
C LEU A 55 -0.88 -3.86 9.93
N VAL A 56 -1.35 -4.92 9.29
CA VAL A 56 -2.52 -5.65 9.77
C VAL A 56 -2.13 -6.74 10.75
N ASN A 57 -0.86 -7.00 10.89
CA ASN A 57 -0.39 -8.06 11.74
C ASN A 57 -0.88 -7.88 13.16
N ASP A 58 -1.60 -8.85 13.64
CA ASP A 58 -2.22 -8.77 14.95
C ASP A 58 -1.61 -9.75 15.95
N LYS A 59 -0.59 -10.43 15.52
CA LYS A 59 0.09 -11.44 16.32
C LYS A 59 -0.85 -12.55 16.72
#